data_3aa130c4fd02c97834f77a4f99fb3038
#
_entry.id   3aa130c4fd02c97834f77a4f99fb3038
#
_cell.length_a   1.000
_cell.length_b   1.000
_cell.length_c   1.000
_cell.angle_alpha   90.00
_cell.angle_beta   90.00
_cell.angle_gamma   90.00
#
_symmetry.space_group_name_H-M   'P 1'
#
loop_
_entity.id
_entity.type
_entity.pdbx_description
1 polymer ?
#
loop_
_entity_poly.entity_id
_entity_poly.type
_entity_poly.pdbx_seq_one_letter_code
_entity_poly.pdbx_strand_id
1 'polypeptide(L)'
;LRIVQAFIAAGVPKQAFASLPSSHAGAEEILRRCGRGMVFGDTGSTAKWLTDSRIEVHGPGYSKVVLGPDASANFEKHIDTIVASIAENSGRSCVNASGVWVTSHAKEISRAIAERLAQIVPRLEDDPLAQLAPFANTRAAEYFSGAVDGGLAEGGAEDVTATVRPGKRLVVFEGSTYLLPTVVRCDSPAHALANREFLFPFASVVEVKPEELPEILGPSLAVALITDDEELKTRFLTRSSAHRLNLGAIPTPHIGWDQPHEGNLFEHLYSRRAIQFQKAS
;
A
#
# COMPACT_ATOMS: atom_id res chain seq x y z
N LEU A 1 1.18 -5.18 -22.43
CA LEU A 1 1.85 -5.59 -23.69
C LEU A 1 3.34 -5.24 -23.73
N ARG A 2 3.78 -4.05 -23.25
CA ARG A 2 5.21 -3.65 -23.28
C ARG A 2 6.13 -4.63 -22.54
N ILE A 3 5.70 -5.10 -21.37
CA ILE A 3 6.46 -6.10 -20.56
C ILE A 3 6.60 -7.41 -21.34
N VAL A 4 5.52 -7.90 -21.94
CA VAL A 4 5.56 -9.13 -22.78
C VAL A 4 6.50 -8.97 -23.96
N GLN A 5 6.49 -7.80 -24.63
CA GLN A 5 7.42 -7.50 -25.72
C GLN A 5 8.89 -7.52 -25.26
N ALA A 6 9.17 -6.97 -24.06
CA ALA A 6 10.53 -7.00 -23.49
C ALA A 6 11.00 -8.44 -23.21
N PHE A 7 10.15 -9.30 -22.68
CA PHE A 7 10.48 -10.71 -22.50
C PHE A 7 10.73 -11.45 -23.81
N ILE A 8 9.90 -11.19 -24.83
CA ILE A 8 10.10 -11.79 -26.16
C ILE A 8 11.43 -11.32 -26.76
N ALA A 9 11.74 -10.02 -26.66
CA ALA A 9 13.02 -9.47 -27.12
C ALA A 9 14.23 -10.07 -26.37
N ALA A 10 14.04 -10.47 -25.11
CA ALA A 10 15.04 -11.19 -24.31
C ALA A 10 15.11 -12.70 -24.61
N GLY A 11 14.36 -13.20 -25.61
CA GLY A 11 14.45 -14.59 -26.06
C GLY A 11 13.38 -15.54 -25.50
N VAL A 12 12.41 -15.05 -24.72
CA VAL A 12 11.28 -15.89 -24.27
C VAL A 12 10.35 -16.17 -25.46
N PRO A 13 9.98 -17.44 -25.71
CA PRO A 13 9.11 -17.80 -26.83
C PRO A 13 7.76 -17.07 -26.75
N LYS A 14 7.32 -16.49 -27.88
CA LYS A 14 6.04 -15.77 -27.96
C LYS A 14 4.85 -16.61 -27.48
N GLN A 15 4.90 -17.91 -27.68
CA GLN A 15 3.86 -18.87 -27.28
C GLN A 15 3.73 -19.04 -25.77
N ALA A 16 4.73 -18.58 -24.99
CA ALA A 16 4.66 -18.57 -23.53
C ALA A 16 3.67 -17.53 -22.96
N PHE A 17 3.18 -16.61 -23.81
CA PHE A 17 2.33 -15.50 -23.39
C PHE A 17 0.99 -15.51 -24.09
N ALA A 18 -0.07 -15.24 -23.32
CA ALA A 18 -1.38 -14.87 -23.83
C ALA A 18 -1.88 -13.63 -23.08
N SER A 19 -2.43 -12.66 -23.81
CA SER A 19 -3.11 -11.51 -23.23
C SER A 19 -4.58 -11.58 -23.64
N LEU A 20 -5.45 -11.78 -22.66
CA LEU A 20 -6.87 -12.05 -22.87
C LEU A 20 -7.70 -10.97 -22.13
N PRO A 21 -7.84 -9.77 -22.72
CA PRO A 21 -8.74 -8.75 -22.18
C PRO A 21 -10.16 -9.33 -22.05
N SER A 22 -10.71 -9.31 -20.85
CA SER A 22 -11.99 -9.95 -20.58
C SER A 22 -12.79 -9.21 -19.51
N SER A 23 -14.06 -9.55 -19.37
CA SER A 23 -14.87 -9.17 -18.22
C SER A 23 -14.40 -9.88 -16.94
N HIS A 24 -14.91 -9.46 -15.79
CA HIS A 24 -14.65 -10.17 -14.53
C HIS A 24 -14.98 -11.66 -14.62
N ALA A 25 -16.11 -12.03 -15.22
CA ALA A 25 -16.50 -13.43 -15.41
C ALA A 25 -15.49 -14.20 -16.29
N GLY A 26 -14.95 -13.57 -17.36
CA GLY A 26 -13.90 -14.17 -18.17
C GLY A 26 -12.60 -14.35 -17.42
N ALA A 27 -12.20 -13.38 -16.61
CA ALA A 27 -11.01 -13.50 -15.75
C ALA A 27 -11.16 -14.63 -14.72
N GLU A 28 -12.34 -14.78 -14.12
CA GLU A 28 -12.65 -15.90 -13.22
C GLU A 28 -12.53 -17.26 -13.90
N GLU A 29 -13.02 -17.37 -15.13
CA GLU A 29 -12.93 -18.61 -15.89
C GLU A 29 -11.48 -18.97 -16.22
N ILE A 30 -10.63 -17.95 -16.52
CA ILE A 30 -9.18 -18.17 -16.70
C ILE A 30 -8.58 -18.71 -15.41
N LEU A 31 -8.85 -18.10 -14.26
CA LEU A 31 -8.32 -18.55 -12.96
C LEU A 31 -8.75 -19.99 -12.63
N ARG A 32 -10.00 -20.37 -12.94
CA ARG A 32 -10.49 -21.75 -12.72
C ARG A 32 -9.78 -22.78 -13.59
N ARG A 33 -9.40 -22.42 -14.81
CA ARG A 33 -8.77 -23.34 -15.78
C ARG A 33 -7.25 -23.43 -15.64
N CYS A 34 -6.61 -22.40 -15.09
CA CYS A 34 -5.16 -22.41 -14.91
C CYS A 34 -4.75 -23.28 -13.73
N GLY A 35 -3.60 -23.94 -13.85
CA GLY A 35 -3.03 -24.76 -12.78
C GLY A 35 -2.55 -23.91 -11.58
N ARG A 36 -2.15 -22.68 -11.83
CA ARG A 36 -1.77 -21.65 -10.85
C ARG A 36 -2.28 -20.31 -11.33
N GLY A 37 -2.62 -19.43 -10.41
CA GLY A 37 -3.07 -18.09 -10.70
C GLY A 37 -2.67 -17.11 -9.62
N MET A 38 -2.61 -15.83 -10.01
CA MET A 38 -2.47 -14.71 -9.08
C MET A 38 -3.62 -13.75 -9.35
N VAL A 39 -4.21 -13.21 -8.32
CA VAL A 39 -5.29 -12.23 -8.44
C VAL A 39 -4.99 -11.02 -7.58
N PHE A 40 -5.13 -9.84 -8.17
CA PHE A 40 -4.97 -8.55 -7.51
C PHE A 40 -6.33 -7.86 -7.43
N GLY A 41 -6.65 -7.29 -6.28
CA GLY A 41 -7.91 -6.58 -6.12
C GLY A 41 -8.20 -6.16 -4.69
N ASP A 42 -9.35 -5.54 -4.48
CA ASP A 42 -9.83 -5.24 -3.15
C ASP A 42 -10.30 -6.51 -2.40
N THR A 43 -10.51 -6.39 -1.10
CA THR A 43 -10.93 -7.50 -0.24
C THR A 43 -12.21 -8.18 -0.73
N GLY A 44 -13.18 -7.41 -1.26
CA GLY A 44 -14.45 -7.95 -1.73
C GLY A 44 -14.30 -8.80 -3.00
N SER A 45 -13.50 -8.32 -3.97
CA SER A 45 -13.31 -9.01 -5.25
C SER A 45 -12.43 -10.27 -5.12
N THR A 46 -11.53 -10.30 -4.15
CA THR A 46 -10.55 -11.39 -3.97
C THR A 46 -10.98 -12.44 -2.95
N ALA A 47 -11.91 -12.14 -2.04
CA ALA A 47 -12.31 -13.00 -0.92
C ALA A 47 -12.67 -14.44 -1.34
N LYS A 48 -13.34 -14.61 -2.47
CA LYS A 48 -13.76 -15.94 -2.97
C LYS A 48 -12.61 -16.86 -3.38
N TRP A 49 -11.41 -16.32 -3.56
CA TRP A 49 -10.21 -17.06 -3.95
C TRP A 49 -9.33 -17.48 -2.78
N LEU A 50 -9.56 -16.95 -1.58
CA LEU A 50 -8.72 -17.20 -0.39
C LEU A 50 -8.63 -18.68 0.01
N THR A 51 -9.61 -19.49 -0.37
CA THR A 51 -9.65 -20.93 -0.06
C THR A 51 -9.11 -21.83 -1.18
N ASP A 52 -8.79 -21.27 -2.35
CA ASP A 52 -8.23 -22.03 -3.46
C ASP A 52 -6.69 -21.94 -3.42
N SER A 53 -6.03 -23.02 -2.96
CA SER A 53 -4.56 -23.07 -2.83
C SER A 53 -3.79 -22.92 -4.15
N ARG A 54 -4.47 -22.96 -5.30
CA ARG A 54 -3.87 -22.71 -6.61
C ARG A 54 -3.77 -21.22 -6.92
N ILE A 55 -4.51 -20.38 -6.18
CA ILE A 55 -4.62 -18.95 -6.43
C ILE A 55 -3.91 -18.20 -5.31
N GLU A 56 -2.92 -17.40 -5.68
CA GLU A 56 -2.30 -16.44 -4.79
C GLU A 56 -3.09 -15.13 -4.84
N VAL A 57 -3.52 -14.66 -3.67
CA VAL A 57 -4.38 -13.48 -3.55
C VAL A 57 -3.56 -12.30 -3.05
N HIS A 58 -3.53 -11.22 -3.83
CA HIS A 58 -2.90 -9.96 -3.51
C HIS A 58 -3.97 -8.89 -3.28
N GLY A 59 -4.29 -8.66 -2.02
CA GLY A 59 -5.26 -7.67 -1.56
C GLY A 59 -4.64 -6.31 -1.25
N PRO A 60 -5.35 -5.47 -0.48
CA PRO A 60 -4.79 -4.23 0.07
C PRO A 60 -3.57 -4.52 0.95
N GLY A 61 -2.53 -3.69 0.81
CA GLY A 61 -1.27 -3.89 1.53
C GLY A 61 -1.29 -3.37 2.96
N TYR A 62 -2.12 -2.36 3.26
CA TYR A 62 -2.12 -1.69 4.57
C TYR A 62 -0.72 -1.32 5.06
N SER A 63 0.16 -0.97 4.14
CA SER A 63 1.57 -0.67 4.42
C SER A 63 1.72 0.56 5.32
N LYS A 64 2.75 0.56 6.17
CA LYS A 64 2.91 1.57 7.21
C LYS A 64 4.34 2.04 7.36
N VAL A 65 4.49 3.30 7.76
CA VAL A 65 5.72 3.80 8.39
C VAL A 65 5.49 3.84 9.89
N VAL A 66 6.43 3.31 10.66
CA VAL A 66 6.38 3.30 12.12
C VAL A 66 7.58 4.05 12.66
N LEU A 67 7.34 5.06 13.48
CA LEU A 67 8.38 5.79 14.19
C LEU A 67 8.45 5.33 15.65
N GLY A 68 9.60 4.77 16.06
CA GLY A 68 9.86 4.51 17.47
C GLY A 68 10.03 5.79 18.28
N PRO A 69 10.24 5.69 19.61
CA PRO A 69 10.31 6.86 20.50
C PRO A 69 11.37 7.89 20.09
N ASP A 70 12.54 7.42 19.71
CA ASP A 70 13.67 8.23 19.25
C ASP A 70 13.40 8.93 17.92
N ALA A 71 12.83 8.21 16.96
CA ALA A 71 12.48 8.75 15.66
C ALA A 71 11.26 9.69 15.72
N SER A 72 10.27 9.40 16.56
CA SER A 72 9.13 10.30 16.82
C SER A 72 9.60 11.64 17.42
N ALA A 73 10.56 11.61 18.34
CA ALA A 73 11.14 12.81 18.95
C ALA A 73 11.99 13.64 17.97
N ASN A 74 12.47 13.05 16.87
CA ASN A 74 13.32 13.68 15.85
C ASN A 74 12.71 13.56 14.45
N PHE A 75 11.40 13.61 14.35
CA PHE A 75 10.63 13.27 13.16
C PHE A 75 10.99 14.09 11.93
N GLU A 76 11.47 15.31 12.09
CA GLU A 76 11.80 16.21 10.97
C GLU A 76 12.82 15.56 10.01
N LYS A 77 13.72 14.73 10.52
CA LYS A 77 14.72 13.99 9.72
C LYS A 77 14.09 12.92 8.83
N HIS A 78 12.86 12.51 9.12
CA HIS A 78 12.20 11.37 8.47
C HIS A 78 11.04 11.76 7.58
N ILE A 79 10.66 13.04 7.53
CA ILE A 79 9.51 13.53 6.74
C ILE A 79 9.65 13.17 5.26
N ASP A 80 10.84 13.29 4.65
CA ASP A 80 11.04 12.95 3.25
C ASP A 80 10.81 11.45 2.98
N THR A 81 11.27 10.57 3.88
CA THR A 81 11.01 9.12 3.80
C THR A 81 9.53 8.80 3.93
N ILE A 82 8.83 9.49 4.84
CA ILE A 82 7.39 9.29 5.05
C ILE A 82 6.62 9.76 3.81
N VAL A 83 6.93 10.95 3.29
CA VAL A 83 6.27 11.51 2.10
C VAL A 83 6.52 10.62 0.88
N ALA A 84 7.73 10.14 0.66
CA ALA A 84 8.05 9.19 -0.40
C ALA A 84 7.23 7.89 -0.25
N SER A 85 7.15 7.36 0.97
CA SER A 85 6.36 6.15 1.26
C SER A 85 4.87 6.32 0.91
N ILE A 86 4.30 7.52 1.08
CA ILE A 86 2.89 7.80 0.81
C ILE A 86 2.66 8.14 -0.67
N ALA A 87 3.51 8.98 -1.28
CA ALA A 87 3.20 9.66 -2.54
C ALA A 87 3.86 9.07 -3.79
N GLU A 88 4.94 8.31 -3.68
CA GLU A 88 5.54 7.65 -4.85
C GLU A 88 4.50 6.80 -5.59
N ASN A 89 4.64 6.67 -6.91
CA ASN A 89 3.66 6.00 -7.77
C ASN A 89 2.22 6.54 -7.62
N SER A 90 2.10 7.83 -7.26
CA SER A 90 0.79 8.45 -7.02
C SER A 90 -0.01 7.79 -5.88
N GLY A 91 0.66 7.15 -4.92
CA GLY A 91 0.02 6.44 -3.80
C GLY A 91 -0.85 5.25 -4.21
N ARG A 92 -0.58 4.62 -5.37
CA ARG A 92 -1.43 3.58 -5.96
C ARG A 92 -0.88 2.17 -5.86
N SER A 93 0.22 1.99 -5.18
CA SER A 93 0.78 0.66 -4.95
C SER A 93 0.42 0.14 -3.56
N CYS A 94 0.18 -1.16 -3.42
CA CYS A 94 -0.04 -1.82 -2.14
C CYS A 94 1.13 -1.67 -1.15
N VAL A 95 2.32 -1.31 -1.65
CA VAL A 95 3.49 -0.98 -0.81
C VAL A 95 3.54 0.49 -0.41
N ASN A 96 2.69 1.38 -0.93
CA ASN A 96 2.61 2.74 -0.41
C ASN A 96 2.06 2.74 1.02
N ALA A 97 2.65 3.55 1.88
CA ALA A 97 2.19 3.66 3.24
C ALA A 97 0.82 4.35 3.29
N SER A 98 -0.19 3.63 3.78
CA SER A 98 -1.53 4.15 4.09
C SER A 98 -1.67 4.56 5.55
N GLY A 99 -0.67 4.26 6.40
CA GLY A 99 -0.61 4.65 7.80
C GLY A 99 0.79 5.09 8.22
N VAL A 100 0.83 6.08 9.10
CA VAL A 100 2.04 6.53 9.80
C VAL A 100 1.75 6.41 11.28
N TRP A 101 2.39 5.44 11.91
CA TRP A 101 2.14 5.12 13.31
C TRP A 101 3.33 5.59 14.14
N VAL A 102 3.05 6.42 15.11
CA VAL A 102 4.06 7.17 15.88
C VAL A 102 3.87 6.96 17.36
N THR A 103 4.94 7.09 18.13
CA THR A 103 4.87 6.89 19.58
C THR A 103 4.70 8.21 20.37
N SER A 104 4.82 9.34 19.65
CA SER A 104 4.57 10.68 20.18
C SER A 104 4.48 11.69 19.04
N HIS A 105 4.06 12.93 19.34
CA HIS A 105 4.06 14.06 18.41
C HIS A 105 3.17 13.87 17.16
N ALA A 106 2.10 13.07 17.27
CA ALA A 106 1.22 12.80 16.11
C ALA A 106 0.65 14.07 15.45
N LYS A 107 0.39 15.11 16.24
CA LYS A 107 -0.11 16.39 15.73
C LYS A 107 0.93 17.12 14.89
N GLU A 108 2.14 17.25 15.40
CA GLU A 108 3.25 17.92 14.72
C GLU A 108 3.68 17.15 13.48
N ILE A 109 3.80 15.83 13.58
CA ILE A 109 4.15 14.91 12.49
C ILE A 109 3.10 14.98 11.38
N SER A 110 1.82 14.84 11.71
CA SER A 110 0.74 14.92 10.72
C SER A 110 0.72 16.25 9.98
N ARG A 111 0.98 17.36 10.69
CA ARG A 111 1.08 18.69 10.08
C ARG A 111 2.27 18.80 9.14
N ALA A 112 3.46 18.37 9.56
CA ALA A 112 4.66 18.40 8.71
C ALA A 112 4.48 17.56 7.43
N ILE A 113 3.88 16.38 7.54
CA ILE A 113 3.55 15.54 6.39
C ILE A 113 2.54 16.26 5.48
N ALA A 114 1.48 16.83 6.05
CA ALA A 114 0.45 17.54 5.30
C ALA A 114 1.01 18.76 4.54
N GLU A 115 1.89 19.54 5.15
CA GLU A 115 2.56 20.70 4.53
C GLU A 115 3.40 20.27 3.31
N ARG A 116 4.11 19.13 3.39
CA ARG A 116 4.90 18.58 2.27
C ARG A 116 4.01 18.00 1.17
N LEU A 117 3.01 17.22 1.53
CA LEU A 117 2.08 16.61 0.57
C LEU A 117 1.18 17.65 -0.12
N ALA A 118 0.87 18.78 0.54
CA ALA A 118 0.10 19.87 -0.07
C ALA A 118 0.80 20.52 -1.28
N GLN A 119 2.13 20.36 -1.40
CA GLN A 119 2.89 20.85 -2.56
C GLN A 119 2.70 19.97 -3.80
N ILE A 120 2.21 18.75 -3.64
CA ILE A 120 1.97 17.81 -4.74
C ILE A 120 0.61 18.13 -5.36
N VAL A 121 0.63 18.69 -6.56
CA VAL A 121 -0.54 19.12 -7.31
C VAL A 121 -0.57 18.49 -8.70
N PRO A 122 -1.73 18.41 -9.37
CA PRO A 122 -1.81 17.97 -10.75
C PRO A 122 -0.93 18.81 -11.67
N ARG A 123 -0.26 18.17 -12.61
CA ARG A 123 0.61 18.79 -13.62
C ARG A 123 0.37 18.16 -14.97
N LEU A 124 0.85 18.78 -16.03
CA LEU A 124 0.84 18.20 -17.38
C LEU A 124 1.68 16.92 -17.40
N GLU A 125 1.32 15.99 -18.32
CA GLU A 125 1.97 14.69 -18.42
C GLU A 125 3.48 14.77 -18.72
N ASP A 126 3.88 15.80 -19.45
CA ASP A 126 5.27 16.08 -19.83
C ASP A 126 6.08 16.87 -18.78
N ASP A 127 5.44 17.32 -17.71
CA ASP A 127 6.12 17.99 -16.61
C ASP A 127 6.95 16.94 -15.80
N PRO A 128 8.29 17.07 -15.73
CA PRO A 128 9.11 16.13 -14.98
C PRO A 128 8.81 16.08 -13.48
N LEU A 129 8.08 17.07 -12.96
CA LEU A 129 7.62 17.14 -11.57
C LEU A 129 6.20 16.57 -11.39
N ALA A 130 5.60 15.96 -12.41
CA ALA A 130 4.30 15.32 -12.31
C ALA A 130 4.38 14.08 -11.41
N GLN A 131 3.66 14.10 -10.29
CA GLN A 131 3.64 13.01 -9.30
C GLN A 131 2.26 12.40 -9.12
N LEU A 132 1.20 13.04 -9.62
CA LEU A 132 -0.17 12.54 -9.49
C LEU A 132 -0.65 11.99 -10.83
N ALA A 133 -1.27 10.80 -10.77
CA ALA A 133 -1.97 10.22 -11.90
C ALA A 133 -3.48 10.52 -11.81
N PRO A 134 -4.15 10.82 -12.93
CA PRO A 134 -5.60 11.02 -12.96
C PRO A 134 -6.35 9.70 -12.73
N PHE A 135 -7.60 9.81 -12.32
CA PHE A 135 -8.52 8.69 -12.30
C PHE A 135 -9.13 8.49 -13.70
N ALA A 136 -9.04 7.28 -14.21
CA ALA A 136 -9.70 6.91 -15.47
C ALA A 136 -11.24 6.96 -15.36
N ASN A 137 -11.78 6.87 -14.13
CA ASN A 137 -13.20 6.91 -13.84
C ASN A 137 -13.45 7.90 -12.68
N THR A 138 -14.12 9.00 -12.98
CA THR A 138 -14.49 10.04 -12.00
C THR A 138 -15.30 9.47 -10.83
N ARG A 139 -16.18 8.50 -11.07
CA ARG A 139 -16.98 7.86 -9.99
C ARG A 139 -16.10 7.16 -8.95
N ALA A 140 -14.95 6.60 -9.37
CA ALA A 140 -14.01 6.00 -8.42
C ALA A 140 -13.37 7.06 -7.52
N ALA A 141 -12.99 8.21 -8.08
CA ALA A 141 -12.47 9.33 -7.30
C ALA A 141 -13.53 9.89 -6.32
N GLU A 142 -14.77 10.04 -6.77
CA GLU A 142 -15.90 10.46 -5.93
C GLU A 142 -16.14 9.48 -4.78
N TYR A 143 -16.13 8.17 -5.07
CA TYR A 143 -16.28 7.12 -4.08
C TYR A 143 -15.18 7.19 -3.00
N PHE A 144 -13.91 7.31 -3.38
CA PHE A 144 -12.82 7.42 -2.40
C PHE A 144 -12.89 8.72 -1.60
N SER A 145 -13.20 9.85 -2.25
CA SER A 145 -13.40 11.10 -1.53
C SER A 145 -14.54 11.00 -0.51
N GLY A 146 -15.68 10.43 -0.93
CA GLY A 146 -16.83 10.22 -0.05
C GLY A 146 -16.54 9.24 1.10
N ALA A 147 -15.71 8.22 0.88
CA ALA A 147 -15.32 7.29 1.93
C ALA A 147 -14.42 7.97 3.00
N VAL A 148 -13.54 8.89 2.60
CA VAL A 148 -12.78 9.71 3.56
C VAL A 148 -13.71 10.63 4.33
N ASP A 149 -14.63 11.33 3.63
CA ASP A 149 -15.59 12.24 4.27
C ASP A 149 -16.50 11.50 5.25
N GLY A 150 -16.94 10.28 4.88
CA GLY A 150 -17.74 9.42 5.76
C GLY A 150 -17.00 9.07 7.05
N GLY A 151 -15.74 8.65 6.95
CA GLY A 151 -14.95 8.34 8.14
C GLY A 151 -14.66 9.57 9.01
N LEU A 152 -14.45 10.74 8.40
CA LEU A 152 -14.30 11.99 9.16
C LEU A 152 -15.58 12.38 9.91
N ALA A 153 -16.75 12.10 9.33
CA ALA A 153 -18.05 12.40 9.95
C ALA A 153 -18.35 11.51 11.18
N GLU A 154 -17.68 10.38 11.34
CA GLU A 154 -17.80 9.54 12.53
C GLU A 154 -17.20 10.21 13.79
N GLY A 155 -16.37 11.25 13.62
CA GLY A 155 -15.60 11.89 14.69
C GLY A 155 -14.39 11.09 15.11
N GLY A 156 -13.48 11.68 15.90
CA GLY A 156 -12.21 11.04 16.31
C GLY A 156 -11.15 11.02 15.20
N ALA A 157 -11.34 11.77 14.12
CA ALA A 157 -10.36 11.99 13.07
C ALA A 157 -10.45 13.41 12.50
N GLU A 158 -9.31 13.94 12.04
CA GLU A 158 -9.17 15.28 11.49
C GLU A 158 -8.44 15.23 10.15
N ASP A 159 -8.98 15.86 9.09
CA ASP A 159 -8.26 16.10 7.85
C ASP A 159 -7.25 17.24 8.05
N VAL A 160 -6.00 16.88 8.37
CA VAL A 160 -4.93 17.85 8.62
C VAL A 160 -4.55 18.57 7.34
N THR A 161 -4.66 17.92 6.17
CA THR A 161 -4.34 18.56 4.89
C THR A 161 -5.29 19.71 4.57
N ALA A 162 -6.55 19.61 4.99
CA ALA A 162 -7.52 20.71 4.82
C ALA A 162 -7.14 21.98 5.57
N THR A 163 -6.32 21.89 6.62
CA THR A 163 -5.84 23.05 7.38
C THR A 163 -4.69 23.80 6.69
N VAL A 164 -3.95 23.13 5.81
CA VAL A 164 -2.77 23.70 5.12
C VAL A 164 -3.01 23.94 3.63
N ARG A 165 -4.02 23.30 3.05
CA ARG A 165 -4.44 23.47 1.67
C ARG A 165 -5.95 23.73 1.62
N PRO A 166 -6.39 24.94 1.31
CA PRO A 166 -7.82 25.25 1.18
C PRO A 166 -8.42 24.55 -0.05
N GLY A 167 -9.71 24.24 0.04
CA GLY A 167 -10.47 23.65 -1.06
C GLY A 167 -10.73 22.15 -0.93
N LYS A 168 -11.32 21.58 -1.97
CA LYS A 168 -11.69 20.16 -2.01
C LYS A 168 -10.50 19.30 -2.42
N ARG A 169 -10.46 18.05 -1.93
CA ARG A 169 -9.45 17.08 -2.37
C ARG A 169 -9.70 16.57 -3.79
N LEU A 170 -10.96 16.53 -4.24
CA LEU A 170 -11.31 16.14 -5.59
C LEU A 170 -11.25 17.36 -6.50
N VAL A 171 -10.41 17.32 -7.52
CA VAL A 171 -10.19 18.42 -8.47
C VAL A 171 -10.20 17.90 -9.90
N VAL A 172 -10.50 18.81 -10.84
CA VAL A 172 -10.37 18.58 -12.27
C VAL A 172 -9.24 19.45 -12.80
N PHE A 173 -8.29 18.85 -13.52
CA PHE A 173 -7.20 19.54 -14.18
C PHE A 173 -7.04 18.97 -15.59
N GLU A 174 -7.02 19.84 -16.61
CA GLU A 174 -6.95 19.47 -18.03
C GLU A 174 -7.95 18.36 -18.42
N GLY A 175 -9.21 18.49 -17.97
CA GLY A 175 -10.29 17.56 -18.23
C GLY A 175 -10.20 16.21 -17.51
N SER A 176 -9.18 15.98 -16.70
CA SER A 176 -8.96 14.75 -15.93
C SER A 176 -9.24 14.95 -14.44
N THR A 177 -9.79 13.94 -13.78
CA THR A 177 -10.13 13.98 -12.36
C THR A 177 -8.98 13.46 -11.50
N TYR A 178 -8.63 14.21 -10.46
CA TYR A 178 -7.58 13.86 -9.50
C TYR A 178 -8.11 13.89 -8.07
N LEU A 179 -7.49 13.09 -7.21
CA LEU A 179 -7.56 13.25 -5.75
C LEU A 179 -6.22 13.79 -5.24
N LEU A 180 -6.28 14.93 -4.59
CA LEU A 180 -5.10 15.55 -3.99
C LEU A 180 -4.68 14.76 -2.74
N PRO A 181 -3.37 14.71 -2.43
CA PRO A 181 -2.86 14.01 -1.24
C PRO A 181 -3.59 14.43 0.02
N THR A 182 -3.89 13.49 0.88
CA THR A 182 -4.69 13.72 2.09
C THR A 182 -4.06 13.01 3.29
N VAL A 183 -3.87 13.75 4.37
CA VAL A 183 -3.42 13.24 5.67
C VAL A 183 -4.53 13.42 6.68
N VAL A 184 -4.89 12.33 7.33
CA VAL A 184 -5.87 12.31 8.41
C VAL A 184 -5.17 11.94 9.71
N ARG A 185 -5.34 12.72 10.78
CA ARG A 185 -4.92 12.31 12.12
C ARG A 185 -6.09 11.62 12.81
N CYS A 186 -5.87 10.40 13.28
CA CYS A 186 -6.87 9.65 14.03
C CYS A 186 -6.51 9.60 15.52
N ASP A 187 -7.49 9.79 16.39
CA ASP A 187 -7.31 9.78 17.85
C ASP A 187 -7.14 8.34 18.40
N SER A 188 -7.43 7.32 17.58
CA SER A 188 -7.36 5.91 17.98
C SER A 188 -6.97 5.01 16.80
N PRO A 189 -6.18 3.95 17.04
CA PRO A 189 -5.91 2.92 16.05
C PRO A 189 -7.16 2.12 15.63
N ALA A 190 -8.23 2.17 16.42
CA ALA A 190 -9.50 1.53 16.11
C ALA A 190 -10.39 2.36 15.17
N HIS A 191 -10.04 3.61 14.88
CA HIS A 191 -10.83 4.45 13.96
C HIS A 191 -10.87 3.85 12.55
N ALA A 192 -12.01 3.94 11.87
CA ALA A 192 -12.18 3.35 10.54
C ALA A 192 -11.15 3.81 9.50
N LEU A 193 -10.67 5.07 9.59
CA LEU A 193 -9.64 5.60 8.70
C LEU A 193 -8.21 5.23 9.10
N ALA A 194 -7.96 4.75 10.33
CA ALA A 194 -6.62 4.42 10.82
C ALA A 194 -5.99 3.22 10.07
N ASN A 195 -6.83 2.30 9.58
CA ASN A 195 -6.41 1.12 8.81
C ASN A 195 -7.14 1.08 7.46
N ARG A 196 -7.12 2.18 6.73
CA ARG A 196 -7.75 2.29 5.41
C ARG A 196 -6.71 2.56 4.35
N GLU A 197 -6.82 1.86 3.23
CA GLU A 197 -6.01 2.09 2.04
C GLU A 197 -6.88 2.63 0.91
N PHE A 198 -6.38 3.60 0.18
CA PHE A 198 -7.03 4.20 -0.97
C PHE A 198 -6.05 4.28 -2.15
N LEU A 199 -6.56 4.30 -3.36
CA LEU A 199 -5.76 4.38 -4.59
C LEU A 199 -5.39 5.83 -4.96
N PHE A 200 -4.94 6.58 -3.99
CA PHE A 200 -4.35 7.92 -4.13
C PHE A 200 -3.47 8.20 -2.90
N PRO A 201 -2.60 9.22 -2.92
CA PRO A 201 -1.74 9.53 -1.78
C PRO A 201 -2.58 9.87 -0.54
N PHE A 202 -2.80 8.89 0.31
CA PHE A 202 -3.56 8.99 1.55
C PHE A 202 -2.80 8.33 2.67
N ALA A 203 -2.73 8.97 3.82
CA ALA A 203 -2.26 8.31 5.03
C ALA A 203 -3.01 8.80 6.27
N SER A 204 -3.27 7.87 7.18
CA SER A 204 -3.65 8.16 8.56
C SER A 204 -2.42 8.30 9.44
N VAL A 205 -2.40 9.26 10.36
CA VAL A 205 -1.39 9.37 11.42
C VAL A 205 -2.04 8.98 12.73
N VAL A 206 -1.44 8.00 13.42
CA VAL A 206 -1.98 7.44 14.66
C VAL A 206 -0.91 7.40 15.72
N GLU A 207 -1.20 7.91 16.92
CA GLU A 207 -0.31 7.77 18.06
C GLU A 207 -0.63 6.50 18.83
N VAL A 208 0.40 5.69 19.11
CA VAL A 208 0.29 4.41 19.83
C VAL A 208 1.38 4.30 20.87
N LYS A 209 1.15 3.50 21.89
CA LYS A 209 2.18 3.25 22.91
C LYS A 209 3.25 2.31 22.35
N PRO A 210 4.54 2.55 22.66
CA PRO A 210 5.62 1.69 22.19
C PRO A 210 5.45 0.22 22.58
N GLU A 211 4.88 -0.06 23.74
CA GLU A 211 4.63 -1.42 24.23
C GLU A 211 3.55 -2.17 23.47
N GLU A 212 2.66 -1.48 22.75
CA GLU A 212 1.60 -2.07 21.92
C GLU A 212 2.12 -2.49 20.53
N LEU A 213 3.29 -2.02 20.14
CA LEU A 213 3.93 -2.37 18.86
C LEU A 213 4.70 -3.69 18.99
N PRO A 214 4.74 -4.54 17.94
CA PRO A 214 4.07 -4.41 16.64
C PRO A 214 2.64 -4.96 16.63
N GLU A 215 2.14 -5.53 17.69
CA GLU A 215 0.92 -6.35 17.75
C GLU A 215 -0.32 -5.58 17.26
N ILE A 216 -0.39 -4.27 17.56
CA ILE A 216 -1.53 -3.44 17.20
C ILE A 216 -1.58 -3.08 15.70
N LEU A 217 -0.48 -3.26 14.94
CA LEU A 217 -0.43 -2.88 13.52
C LEU A 217 -1.35 -3.73 12.63
N GLY A 218 -1.57 -4.98 13.03
CA GLY A 218 -2.23 -5.96 12.18
C GLY A 218 -1.41 -6.34 10.94
N PRO A 219 -1.99 -7.15 10.04
CA PRO A 219 -1.35 -7.54 8.80
C PRO A 219 -0.96 -6.34 7.96
N SER A 220 0.28 -6.34 7.44
CA SER A 220 0.80 -5.27 6.59
C SER A 220 1.75 -5.84 5.55
N LEU A 221 1.65 -5.39 4.31
CA LEU A 221 2.55 -5.84 3.25
C LEU A 221 3.96 -5.30 3.47
N ALA A 222 4.10 -3.99 3.64
CA ALA A 222 5.38 -3.37 3.91
C ALA A 222 5.31 -2.49 5.16
N VAL A 223 6.31 -2.62 6.02
CA VAL A 223 6.49 -1.75 7.18
C VAL A 223 7.91 -1.17 7.14
N ALA A 224 8.00 0.15 7.18
CA ALA A 224 9.25 0.85 7.43
C ALA A 224 9.31 1.21 8.92
N LEU A 225 10.13 0.50 9.68
CA LEU A 225 10.37 0.78 11.09
C LEU A 225 11.59 1.68 11.24
N ILE A 226 11.37 2.90 11.69
CA ILE A 226 12.42 3.90 11.91
C ILE A 226 12.64 4.06 13.41
N THR A 227 13.72 3.51 13.92
CA THR A 227 14.13 3.59 15.33
C THR A 227 15.56 3.07 15.46
N ASP A 228 16.26 3.53 16.50
CA ASP A 228 17.55 2.96 16.93
C ASP A 228 17.36 1.98 18.12
N ASP A 229 16.15 1.84 18.63
CA ASP A 229 15.81 0.91 19.72
C ASP A 229 15.90 -0.55 19.25
N GLU A 230 16.94 -1.26 19.70
CA GLU A 230 17.18 -2.66 19.34
C GLU A 230 16.15 -3.64 19.93
N GLU A 231 15.52 -3.30 21.06
CA GLU A 231 14.45 -4.12 21.63
C GLU A 231 13.20 -4.04 20.75
N LEU A 232 12.83 -2.83 20.32
CA LEU A 232 11.71 -2.63 19.41
C LEU A 232 11.97 -3.28 18.06
N LYS A 233 13.17 -3.17 17.48
CA LYS A 233 13.57 -3.88 16.26
C LYS A 233 13.41 -5.39 16.40
N THR A 234 13.90 -5.95 17.51
CA THR A 234 13.79 -7.39 17.80
C THR A 234 12.34 -7.83 17.91
N ARG A 235 11.49 -7.04 18.56
CA ARG A 235 10.04 -7.32 18.62
C ARG A 235 9.41 -7.33 17.24
N PHE A 236 9.74 -6.38 16.36
CA PHE A 236 9.25 -6.37 14.99
C PHE A 236 9.72 -7.58 14.18
N LEU A 237 10.98 -7.95 14.29
CA LEU A 237 11.54 -9.13 13.61
C LEU A 237 10.88 -10.45 14.05
N THR A 238 10.42 -10.54 15.29
CA THR A 238 9.92 -11.81 15.85
C THR A 238 8.41 -11.89 15.97
N ARG A 239 7.69 -10.76 15.95
CA ARG A 239 6.25 -10.74 16.27
C ARG A 239 5.41 -10.00 15.23
N SER A 240 5.99 -9.19 14.33
CA SER A 240 5.19 -8.49 13.33
C SER A 240 4.64 -9.45 12.27
N SER A 241 3.46 -9.12 11.75
CA SER A 241 2.84 -9.80 10.61
C SER A 241 3.16 -9.10 9.27
N ALA A 242 4.22 -8.30 9.23
CA ALA A 242 4.67 -7.64 8.01
C ALA A 242 5.34 -8.63 7.07
N HIS A 243 4.93 -8.65 5.78
CA HIS A 243 5.59 -9.46 4.76
C HIS A 243 6.97 -8.89 4.40
N ARG A 244 7.11 -7.57 4.47
CA ARG A 244 8.35 -6.83 4.22
C ARG A 244 8.63 -5.89 5.37
N LEU A 245 9.81 -5.96 5.92
CA LEU A 245 10.25 -5.09 7.00
C LEU A 245 11.52 -4.33 6.58
N ASN A 246 11.38 -3.02 6.39
CA ASN A 246 12.50 -2.11 6.18
C ASN A 246 12.93 -1.57 7.55
N LEU A 247 14.15 -1.86 7.96
CA LEU A 247 14.72 -1.33 9.20
C LEU A 247 15.52 -0.06 8.88
N GLY A 248 15.07 1.08 9.41
CA GLY A 248 15.62 2.39 9.14
C GLY A 248 14.77 3.25 8.20
N ALA A 249 15.31 4.41 7.81
CA ALA A 249 14.62 5.39 6.97
C ALA A 249 14.63 4.98 5.47
N ILE A 250 13.99 3.87 5.17
CA ILE A 250 13.83 3.32 3.82
C ILE A 250 12.35 3.44 3.43
N PRO A 251 11.98 4.19 2.38
CA PRO A 251 10.60 4.29 1.93
C PRO A 251 9.99 2.91 1.64
N THR A 252 8.71 2.74 1.97
CA THR A 252 8.03 1.44 1.81
C THR A 252 7.96 0.94 0.36
N PRO A 253 7.91 1.80 -0.70
CA PRO A 253 7.96 1.35 -2.09
C PRO A 253 9.36 0.95 -2.58
N HIS A 254 10.42 1.24 -1.83
CA HIS A 254 11.78 0.90 -2.23
C HIS A 254 12.05 -0.59 -2.00
N ILE A 255 12.04 -1.34 -3.08
CA ILE A 255 12.18 -2.80 -3.11
C ILE A 255 13.46 -3.17 -3.85
N GLY A 256 14.35 -3.90 -3.18
CA GLY A 256 15.51 -4.52 -3.83
C GLY A 256 15.05 -5.66 -4.76
N TRP A 257 15.68 -5.79 -5.94
CA TRP A 257 15.37 -6.86 -6.89
C TRP A 257 15.72 -8.26 -6.39
N ASP A 258 16.55 -8.35 -5.36
CA ASP A 258 16.94 -9.58 -4.66
C ASP A 258 15.99 -9.96 -3.52
N GLN A 259 14.94 -9.16 -3.28
CA GLN A 259 13.96 -9.36 -2.22
C GLN A 259 12.59 -9.75 -2.78
N PRO A 260 11.88 -10.69 -2.16
CA PRO A 260 10.52 -11.00 -2.57
C PRO A 260 9.61 -9.78 -2.35
N HIS A 261 8.67 -9.57 -3.26
CA HIS A 261 7.66 -8.53 -3.10
C HIS A 261 6.63 -8.92 -2.04
N GLU A 262 5.96 -10.03 -2.24
CA GLU A 262 4.96 -10.60 -1.36
C GLU A 262 5.00 -12.12 -1.55
N GLY A 263 5.53 -12.83 -0.56
CA GLY A 263 5.82 -14.25 -0.71
C GLY A 263 6.89 -14.55 -1.77
N ASN A 264 6.99 -15.80 -2.18
CA ASN A 264 7.94 -16.26 -3.18
C ASN A 264 7.19 -16.83 -4.40
N LEU A 265 7.17 -16.09 -5.50
CA LEU A 265 6.50 -16.50 -6.74
C LEU A 265 6.96 -17.87 -7.23
N PHE A 266 8.24 -18.21 -7.06
CA PHE A 266 8.76 -19.53 -7.44
C PHE A 266 8.11 -20.63 -6.61
N GLU A 267 7.95 -20.47 -5.31
CA GLU A 267 7.30 -21.45 -4.43
C GLU A 267 5.83 -21.60 -4.78
N HIS A 268 5.14 -20.51 -5.10
CA HIS A 268 3.76 -20.57 -5.57
C HIS A 268 3.62 -21.34 -6.89
N LEU A 269 4.44 -21.02 -7.89
CA LEU A 269 4.38 -21.66 -9.22
C LEU A 269 4.82 -23.13 -9.20
N TYR A 270 5.81 -23.49 -8.39
CA TYR A 270 6.45 -24.80 -8.36
C TYR A 270 6.27 -25.53 -7.02
N SER A 271 5.18 -25.25 -6.30
CA SER A 271 4.92 -25.94 -5.04
C SER A 271 4.90 -27.47 -5.24
N ARG A 272 5.61 -28.18 -4.39
CA ARG A 272 5.76 -29.63 -4.47
C ARG A 272 4.56 -30.33 -3.86
N ARG A 273 4.17 -31.46 -4.45
CA ARG A 273 3.15 -32.36 -3.93
C ARG A 273 3.85 -33.59 -3.35
N ALA A 274 3.48 -34.01 -2.14
CA ALA A 274 3.85 -35.33 -1.64
C ALA A 274 3.02 -36.39 -2.37
N ILE A 275 3.69 -37.43 -2.87
CA ILE A 275 3.06 -38.53 -3.58
C ILE A 275 3.51 -39.83 -2.92
N GLN A 276 2.55 -40.68 -2.55
CA GLN A 276 2.82 -42.04 -2.03
C GLN A 276 2.18 -43.03 -2.97
N PHE A 277 2.91 -44.10 -3.24
CA PHE A 277 2.43 -45.25 -4.01
C PHE A 277 2.38 -46.47 -3.09
N GLN A 278 1.30 -47.23 -3.19
CA GLN A 278 1.28 -48.56 -2.61
C GLN A 278 2.28 -49.44 -3.40
N LYS A 279 3.22 -50.10 -2.69
CA LYS A 279 4.08 -51.08 -3.34
C LYS A 279 3.21 -52.19 -3.90
N ALA A 280 3.40 -52.53 -5.16
CA ALA A 280 2.81 -53.74 -5.73
C ALA A 280 3.28 -54.94 -4.89
N SER A 281 2.33 -55.71 -4.35
CA SER A 281 2.59 -56.94 -3.62
C SER A 281 3.16 -58.05 -4.54
#